data_0e233c4feca2ca9dd31d99081c2f5516
#
_entry.id   0e233c4feca2ca9dd31d99081c2f5516
#
_cell.length_a   1.000
_cell.length_b   1.000
_cell.length_c   1.000
_cell.angle_alpha   90.00
_cell.angle_beta   90.00
_cell.angle_gamma   90.00
#
_symmetry.space_group_name_H-M   'P 1'
#
loop_
_entity.id
_entity.type
_entity.pdbx_description
1 polymer ?
#
loop_
_entity_poly.entity_id
_entity_poly.type
_entity_poly.pdbx_seq_one_letter_code
_entity_poly.pdbx_strand_id
1 'polypeptide(L)'
;MNAVGLVALEGDLIRIVLAGALGLLLGLEREWSHKSAGIRTFSLISLLAAVFTVLEQPLLLAIGGLFVAVQGLLLAVRGLLIEEAGLSLTTSVSMLVAYGVGVLVGTGRLLEGVTVAVLSSLLLVLKRELHSFAWGLSREELRSTTEFAVLAFVIYPLLPSGDMPIGTAGFSVSIEPRVVWLMVVTVAGIGIVNYAIVRSYGGRGIAVTGFFGGLASSTAVVGTMLDHVRQRPEAASYAVAAILLADAAMAVRNLAIALAFTIGSPLFGAIVPLAAVTLGAIGIAAIIADWNEEVEMDLESPFSLRNALGFGAIFLLIVVAGAFAEAYLGTAGFYATAALSGLVSSAGAATSAVVLYRTGSLSHDVAVIAILLATASSIVVKALLAASSPDREFRRRVGIWTGVLLAITVISTAATLLY
;
A
#
# COMPACT_ATOMS: atom_id res chain seq x y z
N MET A 1 -1.65 -27.06 50.13
CA MET A 1 -1.53 -26.16 48.95
C MET A 1 -2.49 -26.74 47.91
N ASN A 2 -3.55 -26.00 47.56
CA ASN A 2 -4.58 -26.52 46.67
C ASN A 2 -4.05 -26.42 45.19
N ALA A 3 -4.49 -27.34 44.31
CA ALA A 3 -4.07 -27.40 42.91
C ALA A 3 -4.20 -26.04 42.17
N VAL A 4 -5.19 -25.24 42.54
CA VAL A 4 -5.40 -23.87 42.01
C VAL A 4 -4.20 -22.93 42.38
N GLY A 5 -3.63 -23.08 43.58
CA GLY A 5 -2.49 -22.30 43.99
C GLY A 5 -1.18 -22.69 43.27
N LEU A 6 -1.01 -23.94 42.89
CA LEU A 6 0.14 -24.42 42.12
C LEU A 6 0.07 -23.90 40.67
N VAL A 7 -1.10 -23.93 40.03
CA VAL A 7 -1.28 -23.41 38.65
C VAL A 7 -1.08 -21.91 38.62
N ALA A 8 -1.52 -21.16 39.62
CA ALA A 8 -1.29 -19.71 39.70
C ALA A 8 0.20 -19.38 39.88
N LEU A 9 0.92 -20.10 40.71
CA LEU A 9 2.37 -19.95 40.93
C LEU A 9 3.18 -20.27 39.66
N GLU A 10 2.75 -21.31 38.90
CA GLU A 10 3.39 -21.60 37.60
C GLU A 10 3.16 -20.48 36.59
N GLY A 11 1.98 -19.87 36.57
CA GLY A 11 1.66 -18.74 35.68
C GLY A 11 2.50 -17.50 35.98
N ASP A 12 2.68 -17.15 37.24
CA ASP A 12 3.48 -15.98 37.65
C ASP A 12 4.97 -16.20 37.42
N LEU A 13 5.48 -17.39 37.61
CA LEU A 13 6.86 -17.75 37.31
C LEU A 13 7.15 -17.58 35.79
N ILE A 14 6.24 -18.06 34.94
CA ILE A 14 6.35 -17.94 33.48
C ILE A 14 6.37 -16.45 33.09
N ARG A 15 5.51 -15.61 33.67
CA ARG A 15 5.50 -14.17 33.42
C ARG A 15 6.81 -13.50 33.79
N ILE A 16 7.36 -13.80 34.96
CA ILE A 16 8.63 -13.26 35.41
C ILE A 16 9.78 -13.67 34.46
N VAL A 17 9.85 -14.96 34.10
CA VAL A 17 10.89 -15.47 33.21
C VAL A 17 10.76 -14.83 31.82
N LEU A 18 9.52 -14.73 31.28
CA LEU A 18 9.27 -14.10 29.99
C LEU A 18 9.65 -12.61 30.01
N ALA A 19 9.30 -11.87 31.06
CA ALA A 19 9.69 -10.47 31.22
C ALA A 19 11.21 -10.30 31.18
N GLY A 20 11.95 -11.18 31.91
CA GLY A 20 13.41 -11.18 31.87
C GLY A 20 13.98 -11.45 30.48
N ALA A 21 13.42 -12.43 29.77
CA ALA A 21 13.82 -12.77 28.40
C ALA A 21 13.54 -11.63 27.40
N LEU A 22 12.40 -10.95 27.51
CA LEU A 22 12.09 -9.79 26.67
C LEU A 22 12.97 -8.59 27.00
N GLY A 23 13.27 -8.37 28.27
CA GLY A 23 14.25 -7.36 28.67
C GLY A 23 15.66 -7.66 28.12
N LEU A 24 16.07 -8.95 28.14
CA LEU A 24 17.32 -9.40 27.54
C LEU A 24 17.35 -9.12 26.04
N LEU A 25 16.25 -9.41 25.32
CA LEU A 25 16.11 -9.12 23.88
C LEU A 25 16.32 -7.62 23.60
N LEU A 26 15.69 -6.73 24.34
CA LEU A 26 15.85 -5.28 24.22
C LEU A 26 17.29 -4.84 24.51
N GLY A 27 17.94 -5.48 25.48
CA GLY A 27 19.33 -5.18 25.87
C GLY A 27 20.38 -5.70 24.89
N LEU A 28 20.07 -6.72 24.07
CA LEU A 28 21.01 -7.30 23.10
C LEU A 28 21.55 -6.26 22.11
N GLU A 29 20.67 -5.47 21.52
CA GLU A 29 21.09 -4.42 20.58
C GLU A 29 21.90 -3.33 21.29
N ARG A 30 21.53 -2.98 22.52
CA ARG A 30 22.27 -1.98 23.32
C ARG A 30 23.69 -2.44 23.63
N GLU A 31 23.86 -3.70 24.00
CA GLU A 31 25.18 -4.29 24.23
C GLU A 31 26.01 -4.31 22.94
N TRP A 32 25.41 -4.80 21.85
CA TRP A 32 26.05 -4.85 20.53
C TRP A 32 26.47 -3.46 20.03
N SER A 33 25.65 -2.45 20.29
CA SER A 33 25.93 -1.04 19.96
C SER A 33 26.83 -0.33 20.97
N HIS A 34 27.46 -1.05 21.93
CA HIS A 34 28.37 -0.52 22.97
C HIS A 34 27.76 0.63 23.77
N LYS A 35 26.49 0.53 24.14
CA LYS A 35 25.80 1.52 24.96
C LYS A 35 26.03 1.29 26.44
N SER A 36 25.88 2.36 27.22
CA SER A 36 26.17 2.36 28.68
C SER A 36 25.26 1.45 29.51
N ALA A 37 24.09 1.06 28.99
CA ALA A 37 23.18 0.07 29.57
C ALA A 37 22.95 -1.04 28.56
N GLY A 38 23.30 -2.28 28.91
CA GLY A 38 23.25 -3.45 28.04
C GLY A 38 22.28 -4.53 28.54
N ILE A 39 22.51 -5.76 28.10
CA ILE A 39 21.66 -6.95 28.30
C ILE A 39 21.23 -7.10 29.78
N ARG A 40 22.18 -7.04 30.73
CA ARG A 40 21.91 -7.24 32.15
C ARG A 40 20.96 -6.18 32.69
N THR A 41 21.22 -4.93 32.38
CA THR A 41 20.44 -3.78 32.89
C THR A 41 19.00 -3.87 32.40
N PHE A 42 18.78 -4.12 31.11
CA PHE A 42 17.44 -4.21 30.54
C PHE A 42 16.66 -5.42 31.05
N SER A 43 17.33 -6.57 31.19
CA SER A 43 16.71 -7.78 31.78
C SER A 43 16.30 -7.54 33.23
N LEU A 44 17.18 -6.95 34.07
CA LEU A 44 16.86 -6.65 35.44
C LEU A 44 15.75 -5.62 35.61
N ILE A 45 15.69 -4.60 34.75
CA ILE A 45 14.61 -3.60 34.77
C ILE A 45 13.26 -4.27 34.47
N SER A 46 13.20 -5.12 33.45
CA SER A 46 11.97 -5.81 33.08
C SER A 46 11.55 -6.85 34.13
N LEU A 47 12.51 -7.59 34.68
CA LEU A 47 12.29 -8.51 35.82
C LEU A 47 11.73 -7.77 37.04
N LEU A 48 12.35 -6.68 37.44
CA LEU A 48 11.93 -5.89 38.60
C LEU A 48 10.48 -5.40 38.43
N ALA A 49 10.13 -4.89 37.26
CA ALA A 49 8.78 -4.45 36.96
C ALA A 49 7.77 -5.60 37.03
N ALA A 50 8.10 -6.78 36.47
CA ALA A 50 7.24 -7.95 36.53
C ALA A 50 7.04 -8.45 37.95
N VAL A 51 8.10 -8.50 38.77
CA VAL A 51 8.02 -8.90 40.19
C VAL A 51 7.11 -7.93 40.97
N PHE A 52 7.29 -6.64 40.83
CA PHE A 52 6.45 -5.66 41.53
C PHE A 52 5.00 -5.72 41.08
N THR A 53 4.75 -6.05 39.82
CA THR A 53 3.40 -6.24 39.26
C THR A 53 2.76 -7.50 39.83
N VAL A 54 3.48 -8.62 39.83
CA VAL A 54 2.97 -9.92 40.40
C VAL A 54 2.71 -9.81 41.90
N LEU A 55 3.51 -9.03 42.62
CA LEU A 55 3.30 -8.77 44.05
C LEU A 55 2.10 -7.83 44.31
N GLU A 56 1.47 -7.28 43.29
CA GLU A 56 0.34 -6.35 43.37
C GLU A 56 0.65 -5.12 44.28
N GLN A 57 1.89 -4.63 44.26
CA GLN A 57 2.35 -3.52 45.07
C GLN A 57 2.49 -2.24 44.23
N PRO A 58 1.44 -1.42 44.07
CA PRO A 58 1.47 -0.25 43.20
C PRO A 58 2.51 0.81 43.64
N LEU A 59 2.79 0.90 44.93
CA LEU A 59 3.82 1.79 45.46
C LEU A 59 5.21 1.36 45.01
N LEU A 60 5.55 0.08 45.11
CA LEU A 60 6.83 -0.45 44.63
C LEU A 60 6.97 -0.29 43.11
N LEU A 61 5.90 -0.51 42.40
CA LEU A 61 5.86 -0.30 40.93
C LEU A 61 6.11 1.16 40.57
N ALA A 62 5.51 2.13 41.28
CA ALA A 62 5.74 3.55 41.06
C ALA A 62 7.18 3.95 41.41
N ILE A 63 7.71 3.48 42.56
CA ILE A 63 9.11 3.75 42.97
C ILE A 63 10.09 3.15 41.98
N GLY A 64 9.86 1.90 41.51
CA GLY A 64 10.72 1.25 40.52
C GLY A 64 10.72 2.00 39.18
N GLY A 65 9.57 2.44 38.71
CA GLY A 65 9.43 3.25 37.50
C GLY A 65 10.15 4.60 37.62
N LEU A 66 10.00 5.27 38.77
CA LEU A 66 10.73 6.53 39.06
C LEU A 66 12.25 6.31 39.10
N PHE A 67 12.71 5.21 39.72
CA PHE A 67 14.13 4.87 39.76
C PHE A 67 14.72 4.67 38.37
N VAL A 68 14.00 3.95 37.48
CA VAL A 68 14.40 3.76 36.08
C VAL A 68 14.41 5.09 35.33
N ALA A 69 13.40 5.94 35.56
CA ALA A 69 13.35 7.27 34.97
C ALA A 69 14.53 8.15 35.38
N VAL A 70 14.90 8.15 36.68
CA VAL A 70 16.05 8.87 37.18
C VAL A 70 17.36 8.31 36.60
N GLN A 71 17.53 6.99 36.52
CA GLN A 71 18.69 6.39 35.86
C GLN A 71 18.79 6.82 34.40
N GLY A 72 17.67 6.81 33.67
CA GLY A 72 17.59 7.28 32.29
C GLY A 72 17.99 8.76 32.16
N LEU A 73 17.51 9.60 33.07
CA LEU A 73 17.88 11.03 33.12
C LEU A 73 19.35 11.23 33.36
N LEU A 74 19.94 10.51 34.35
CA LEU A 74 21.38 10.57 34.65
C LEU A 74 22.25 10.17 33.44
N LEU A 75 21.83 9.13 32.70
CA LEU A 75 22.50 8.72 31.46
C LEU A 75 22.40 9.79 30.36
N ALA A 76 21.23 10.42 30.22
CA ALA A 76 21.05 11.52 29.27
C ALA A 76 21.94 12.74 29.62
N VAL A 77 21.96 13.16 30.90
CA VAL A 77 22.77 14.28 31.34
C VAL A 77 24.28 13.97 31.22
N ARG A 78 24.69 12.74 31.54
CA ARG A 78 26.08 12.33 31.34
C ARG A 78 26.52 12.42 29.90
N GLY A 79 25.63 12.07 28.96
CA GLY A 79 25.89 12.20 27.53
C GLY A 79 26.00 13.65 27.05
N LEU A 80 25.41 14.62 27.77
CA LEU A 80 25.57 16.06 27.52
C LEU A 80 26.91 16.62 28.05
N LEU A 81 27.42 16.05 29.14
CA LEU A 81 28.65 16.54 29.82
C LEU A 81 29.91 15.94 29.19
N ILE A 82 29.83 14.83 28.50
CA ILE A 82 30.96 14.14 27.86
C ILE A 82 30.75 14.22 26.34
N GLU A 83 31.46 15.16 25.69
CA GLU A 83 31.31 15.45 24.24
C GLU A 83 31.50 14.22 23.31
N GLU A 84 32.31 13.23 23.74
CA GLU A 84 32.55 12.01 22.95
C GLU A 84 31.42 10.96 23.00
N ALA A 85 30.53 11.02 23.99
CA ALA A 85 29.52 9.97 24.20
C ALA A 85 28.20 10.16 23.46
N GLY A 86 27.90 11.36 22.93
CA GLY A 86 26.62 11.72 22.31
C GLY A 86 25.43 11.56 23.26
N LEU A 87 24.32 12.24 23.00
CA LEU A 87 23.08 12.15 23.78
C LEU A 87 22.54 10.71 23.81
N SER A 88 22.50 10.06 24.96
CA SER A 88 21.97 8.72 25.16
C SER A 88 20.43 8.68 25.34
N LEU A 89 19.70 9.63 24.73
CA LEU A 89 18.23 9.76 24.86
C LEU A 89 17.49 8.46 24.51
N THR A 90 17.90 7.81 23.42
CA THR A 90 17.29 6.55 22.99
C THR A 90 17.47 5.44 24.04
N THR A 91 18.65 5.37 24.69
CA THR A 91 18.90 4.38 25.75
C THR A 91 18.02 4.66 26.96
N SER A 92 17.87 5.92 27.35
CA SER A 92 17.03 6.34 28.47
C SER A 92 15.55 5.97 28.23
N VAL A 93 15.03 6.27 27.06
CA VAL A 93 13.65 5.88 26.68
C VAL A 93 13.50 4.37 26.60
N SER A 94 14.48 3.64 26.04
CA SER A 94 14.44 2.19 25.94
C SER A 94 14.40 1.50 27.31
N MET A 95 15.04 2.07 28.34
CA MET A 95 14.97 1.56 29.73
C MET A 95 13.54 1.67 30.28
N LEU A 96 12.83 2.76 30.03
CA LEU A 96 11.41 2.92 30.39
C LEU A 96 10.51 1.95 29.63
N VAL A 97 10.80 1.72 28.34
CA VAL A 97 10.10 0.71 27.54
C VAL A 97 10.30 -0.68 28.14
N ALA A 98 11.53 -1.06 28.52
CA ALA A 98 11.79 -2.34 29.17
C ALA A 98 11.03 -2.49 30.50
N TYR A 99 10.93 -1.41 31.29
CA TYR A 99 10.10 -1.40 32.49
C TYR A 99 8.62 -1.63 32.16
N GLY A 100 8.08 -0.91 31.17
CA GLY A 100 6.71 -1.08 30.67
C GLY A 100 6.42 -2.49 30.16
N VAL A 101 7.37 -3.13 29.46
CA VAL A 101 7.27 -4.53 29.03
C VAL A 101 7.14 -5.46 30.23
N GLY A 102 7.94 -5.27 31.28
CA GLY A 102 7.84 -6.02 32.52
C GLY A 102 6.47 -5.87 33.20
N VAL A 103 5.89 -4.66 33.20
CA VAL A 103 4.54 -4.39 33.72
C VAL A 103 3.48 -5.13 32.87
N LEU A 104 3.52 -5.00 31.56
CA LEU A 104 2.56 -5.67 30.67
C LEU A 104 2.57 -7.18 30.84
N VAL A 105 3.75 -7.77 30.86
CA VAL A 105 3.89 -9.22 31.05
C VAL A 105 3.45 -9.64 32.46
N GLY A 106 3.82 -8.91 33.50
CA GLY A 106 3.42 -9.16 34.88
C GLY A 106 1.90 -9.11 35.08
N THR A 107 1.20 -8.20 34.39
CA THR A 107 -0.28 -8.13 34.41
C THR A 107 -0.96 -9.21 33.57
N GLY A 108 -0.21 -10.10 32.89
CA GLY A 108 -0.74 -11.14 32.03
C GLY A 108 -1.04 -10.69 30.59
N ARG A 109 -0.75 -9.46 30.22
CA ARG A 109 -0.89 -8.92 28.87
C ARG A 109 0.31 -9.32 27.99
N LEU A 110 0.44 -10.64 27.77
CA LEU A 110 1.63 -11.23 27.17
C LEU A 110 1.83 -10.78 25.71
N LEU A 111 0.77 -10.76 24.93
CA LEU A 111 0.83 -10.39 23.52
C LEU A 111 1.30 -8.94 23.34
N GLU A 112 0.74 -8.02 24.13
CA GLU A 112 1.12 -6.62 24.12
C GLU A 112 2.57 -6.43 24.57
N GLY A 113 3.00 -7.13 25.63
CA GLY A 113 4.38 -7.09 26.12
C GLY A 113 5.38 -7.58 25.08
N VAL A 114 5.10 -8.74 24.45
CA VAL A 114 5.92 -9.28 23.35
C VAL A 114 5.96 -8.32 22.17
N THR A 115 4.80 -7.78 21.76
CA THR A 115 4.71 -6.83 20.64
C THR A 115 5.54 -5.59 20.88
N VAL A 116 5.43 -4.98 22.07
CA VAL A 116 6.23 -3.78 22.42
C VAL A 116 7.72 -4.10 22.44
N ALA A 117 8.13 -5.24 23.02
CA ALA A 117 9.53 -5.63 23.06
C ALA A 117 10.12 -5.87 21.66
N VAL A 118 9.40 -6.62 20.81
CA VAL A 118 9.87 -6.94 19.45
C VAL A 118 9.93 -5.69 18.58
N LEU A 119 8.89 -4.86 18.58
CA LEU A 119 8.88 -3.61 17.80
C LEU A 119 9.96 -2.65 18.27
N SER A 120 10.15 -2.51 19.57
CA SER A 120 11.22 -1.65 20.12
C SER A 120 12.60 -2.16 19.74
N SER A 121 12.84 -3.48 19.84
CA SER A 121 14.11 -4.09 19.39
C SER A 121 14.35 -3.86 17.90
N LEU A 122 13.31 -4.01 17.08
CA LEU A 122 13.39 -3.77 15.63
C LEU A 122 13.78 -2.31 15.33
N LEU A 123 13.14 -1.34 15.99
CA LEU A 123 13.45 0.09 15.83
C LEU A 123 14.89 0.42 16.27
N LEU A 124 15.41 -0.27 17.28
CA LEU A 124 16.77 -0.08 17.73
C LEU A 124 17.79 -0.67 16.75
N VAL A 125 17.54 -1.89 16.25
CA VAL A 125 18.39 -2.58 15.26
C VAL A 125 18.43 -1.82 13.94
N LEU A 126 17.27 -1.38 13.44
CA LEU A 126 17.14 -0.66 12.16
C LEU A 126 17.55 0.82 12.23
N LYS A 127 18.22 1.25 13.29
CA LYS A 127 18.59 2.66 13.46
C LYS A 127 19.35 3.24 12.26
N ARG A 128 20.33 2.53 11.72
CA ARG A 128 21.15 3.00 10.58
C ARG A 128 20.31 3.10 9.32
N GLU A 129 19.54 2.07 9.06
CA GLU A 129 18.64 1.97 7.90
C GLU A 129 17.58 3.07 7.92
N LEU A 130 16.94 3.28 9.09
CA LEU A 130 15.95 4.35 9.27
C LEU A 130 16.55 5.75 9.09
N HIS A 131 17.77 5.98 9.57
CA HIS A 131 18.47 7.27 9.37
C HIS A 131 18.87 7.46 7.92
N SER A 132 19.46 6.45 7.27
CA SER A 132 19.84 6.54 5.85
C SER A 132 18.61 6.73 4.97
N PHE A 133 17.51 6.03 5.27
CA PHE A 133 16.23 6.21 4.60
C PHE A 133 15.70 7.64 4.77
N ALA A 134 15.64 8.14 6.01
CA ALA A 134 15.13 9.49 6.29
C ALA A 134 15.98 10.60 5.64
N TRP A 135 17.31 10.46 5.64
CA TRP A 135 18.20 11.42 5.01
C TRP A 135 18.24 11.30 3.47
N GLY A 136 17.89 10.14 2.94
CA GLY A 136 17.73 9.91 1.52
C GLY A 136 16.45 10.50 0.92
N LEU A 137 15.47 10.89 1.76
CA LEU A 137 14.22 11.48 1.29
C LEU A 137 14.41 12.96 0.94
N SER A 138 13.92 13.35 -0.24
CA SER A 138 13.76 14.75 -0.60
C SER A 138 12.65 15.40 0.25
N ARG A 139 12.62 16.73 0.28
CA ARG A 139 11.55 17.49 0.96
C ARG A 139 10.17 17.16 0.38
N GLU A 140 10.08 16.93 -0.91
CA GLU A 140 8.84 16.58 -1.59
C GLU A 140 8.36 15.17 -1.22
N GLU A 141 9.27 14.19 -1.13
CA GLU A 141 8.96 12.84 -0.70
C GLU A 141 8.52 12.78 0.76
N LEU A 142 9.18 13.53 1.64
CA LEU A 142 8.77 13.63 3.03
C LEU A 142 7.37 14.24 3.15
N ARG A 143 7.09 15.30 2.40
CA ARG A 143 5.76 15.91 2.32
C ARG A 143 4.72 14.92 1.80
N SER A 144 4.99 14.26 0.69
CA SER A 144 4.11 13.25 0.07
C SER A 144 3.81 12.09 1.02
N THR A 145 4.81 11.58 1.73
CA THR A 145 4.66 10.52 2.74
C THR A 145 3.79 10.99 3.90
N THR A 146 3.99 12.23 4.36
CA THR A 146 3.18 12.82 5.44
C THR A 146 1.73 13.02 5.01
N GLU A 147 1.50 13.56 3.82
CA GLU A 147 0.16 13.73 3.25
C GLU A 147 -0.56 12.38 3.11
N PHE A 148 0.15 11.35 2.63
CA PHE A 148 -0.40 9.98 2.57
C PHE A 148 -0.72 9.41 3.95
N ALA A 149 0.16 9.59 4.93
CA ALA A 149 -0.08 9.13 6.29
C ALA A 149 -1.32 9.80 6.91
N VAL A 150 -1.56 11.10 6.63
CA VAL A 150 -2.78 11.79 7.06
C VAL A 150 -4.02 11.16 6.42
N LEU A 151 -4.00 10.84 5.12
CA LEU A 151 -5.13 10.19 4.46
C LEU A 151 -5.41 8.79 5.02
N ALA A 152 -4.34 7.98 5.24
CA ALA A 152 -4.47 6.59 5.64
C ALA A 152 -4.76 6.40 7.13
N PHE A 153 -4.15 7.21 8.00
CA PHE A 153 -4.17 6.99 9.45
C PHE A 153 -4.98 8.03 10.24
N VAL A 154 -5.26 9.20 9.66
CA VAL A 154 -6.07 10.23 10.33
C VAL A 154 -7.47 10.27 9.72
N ILE A 155 -7.59 10.45 8.42
CA ILE A 155 -8.91 10.63 7.80
C ILE A 155 -9.69 9.32 7.77
N TYR A 156 -9.05 8.20 7.37
CA TYR A 156 -9.71 6.90 7.27
C TYR A 156 -10.47 6.47 8.55
N PRO A 157 -9.87 6.47 9.76
CA PRO A 157 -10.58 6.09 10.98
C PRO A 157 -11.67 7.08 11.40
N LEU A 158 -11.62 8.35 10.98
CA LEU A 158 -12.63 9.37 11.29
C LEU A 158 -13.90 9.24 10.43
N LEU A 159 -13.82 8.50 9.31
CA LEU A 159 -14.98 8.30 8.45
C LEU A 159 -15.98 7.36 9.12
N PRO A 160 -17.30 7.63 8.93
CA PRO A 160 -18.33 6.77 9.45
C PRO A 160 -18.23 5.35 8.89
N SER A 161 -18.44 4.36 9.76
CA SER A 161 -18.55 2.96 9.37
C SER A 161 -20.01 2.63 9.07
N GLY A 162 -20.23 1.87 8.00
CA GLY A 162 -21.54 1.42 7.57
C GLY A 162 -22.05 2.17 6.34
N ASP A 163 -23.12 1.65 5.81
CA ASP A 163 -23.75 2.12 4.58
C ASP A 163 -24.47 3.46 4.80
N MET A 164 -24.14 4.43 3.98
CA MET A 164 -24.83 5.72 3.94
C MET A 164 -25.64 5.84 2.64
N PRO A 165 -26.96 6.02 2.73
CA PRO A 165 -27.76 6.26 1.53
C PRO A 165 -27.47 7.67 0.99
N ILE A 166 -27.03 7.75 -0.26
CA ILE A 166 -26.86 9.00 -1.00
C ILE A 166 -27.94 9.06 -2.07
N GLY A 167 -28.83 10.05 -2.01
CA GLY A 167 -29.89 10.22 -2.98
C GLY A 167 -31.09 10.99 -2.46
N THR A 168 -32.16 11.01 -3.26
CA THR A 168 -33.44 11.65 -2.96
C THR A 168 -34.57 10.63 -2.92
N ALA A 169 -35.76 11.07 -2.50
CA ALA A 169 -36.95 10.21 -2.49
C ALA A 169 -37.21 9.62 -3.89
N GLY A 170 -36.96 8.31 -4.04
CA GLY A 170 -37.10 7.56 -5.30
C GLY A 170 -35.80 7.04 -5.90
N PHE A 171 -34.65 7.51 -5.43
CA PHE A 171 -33.34 6.99 -5.81
C PHE A 171 -32.35 7.13 -4.64
N SER A 172 -31.86 6.01 -4.15
CA SER A 172 -30.80 5.99 -3.14
C SER A 172 -29.76 4.93 -3.49
N VAL A 173 -28.50 5.36 -3.46
CA VAL A 173 -27.34 4.45 -3.57
C VAL A 173 -26.73 4.30 -2.20
N SER A 174 -26.53 3.08 -1.75
CA SER A 174 -25.82 2.81 -0.52
C SER A 174 -24.32 2.85 -0.78
N ILE A 175 -23.61 3.72 -0.08
CA ILE A 175 -22.14 3.86 -0.18
C ILE A 175 -21.55 3.75 1.20
N GLU A 176 -20.52 2.91 1.35
CA GLU A 176 -19.72 2.82 2.57
C GLU A 176 -18.51 3.78 2.46
N PRO A 177 -18.50 4.94 3.17
CA PRO A 177 -17.46 5.96 3.01
C PRO A 177 -16.04 5.45 3.30
N ARG A 178 -15.90 4.54 4.29
CA ARG A 178 -14.61 3.92 4.60
C ARG A 178 -14.07 3.08 3.46
N VAL A 179 -14.90 2.32 2.77
CA VAL A 179 -14.49 1.50 1.63
C VAL A 179 -14.07 2.38 0.46
N VAL A 180 -14.86 3.41 0.15
CA VAL A 180 -14.52 4.40 -0.87
C VAL A 180 -13.17 5.04 -0.57
N TRP A 181 -12.96 5.47 0.68
CA TRP A 181 -11.71 6.11 1.08
C TRP A 181 -10.52 5.14 1.09
N LEU A 182 -10.72 3.91 1.56
CA LEU A 182 -9.70 2.87 1.53
C LEU A 182 -9.20 2.59 0.11
N MET A 183 -10.08 2.68 -0.89
CA MET A 183 -9.68 2.55 -2.29
C MET A 183 -8.83 3.73 -2.76
N VAL A 184 -9.16 4.97 -2.35
CA VAL A 184 -8.31 6.14 -2.62
C VAL A 184 -6.91 5.94 -2.01
N VAL A 185 -6.85 5.52 -0.74
CA VAL A 185 -5.59 5.22 -0.05
C VAL A 185 -4.81 4.10 -0.73
N THR A 186 -5.50 3.04 -1.18
CA THR A 186 -4.84 1.91 -1.87
C THR A 186 -4.24 2.35 -3.21
N VAL A 187 -4.99 3.08 -4.02
CA VAL A 187 -4.49 3.58 -5.32
C VAL A 187 -3.31 4.53 -5.13
N ALA A 188 -3.40 5.42 -4.13
CA ALA A 188 -2.30 6.30 -3.75
C ALA A 188 -1.07 5.52 -3.24
N GLY A 189 -1.28 4.49 -2.42
CA GLY A 189 -0.23 3.61 -1.91
C GLY A 189 0.50 2.84 -3.01
N ILE A 190 -0.24 2.32 -4.01
CA ILE A 190 0.36 1.71 -5.21
C ILE A 190 1.28 2.73 -5.92
N GLY A 191 0.86 3.99 -6.02
CA GLY A 191 1.68 5.06 -6.60
C GLY A 191 3.00 5.30 -5.85
N ILE A 192 2.96 5.33 -4.51
CA ILE A 192 4.15 5.50 -3.66
C ILE A 192 5.10 4.31 -3.79
N VAL A 193 4.58 3.09 -3.71
CA VAL A 193 5.41 1.87 -3.87
C VAL A 193 6.07 1.85 -5.24
N ASN A 194 5.30 2.17 -6.28
CA ASN A 194 5.82 2.27 -7.63
C ASN A 194 6.94 3.33 -7.76
N TYR A 195 6.75 4.50 -7.19
CA TYR A 195 7.78 5.55 -7.16
C TYR A 195 9.05 5.06 -6.46
N ALA A 196 8.93 4.41 -5.31
CA ALA A 196 10.06 3.87 -4.56
C ALA A 196 10.84 2.82 -5.39
N ILE A 197 10.15 1.95 -6.13
CA ILE A 197 10.76 0.96 -7.03
C ILE A 197 11.54 1.66 -8.14
N VAL A 198 10.91 2.58 -8.85
CA VAL A 198 11.54 3.30 -9.97
C VAL A 198 12.75 4.10 -9.50
N ARG A 199 12.66 4.75 -8.35
CA ARG A 199 13.77 5.48 -7.75
C ARG A 199 14.94 4.56 -7.36
N SER A 200 14.65 3.37 -6.82
CA SER A 200 15.67 2.42 -6.36
C SER A 200 16.41 1.75 -7.51
N TYR A 201 15.72 1.45 -8.59
CA TYR A 201 16.27 0.72 -9.75
C TYR A 201 16.69 1.63 -10.91
N GLY A 202 16.43 2.93 -10.80
CA GLY A 202 16.64 3.91 -11.85
C GLY A 202 15.45 4.05 -12.79
N GLY A 203 15.25 5.26 -13.33
CA GLY A 203 14.11 5.60 -14.23
C GLY A 203 14.35 5.20 -15.69
N ARG A 204 15.31 4.32 -15.98
CA ARG A 204 15.72 3.98 -17.36
C ARG A 204 15.32 2.55 -17.71
N GLY A 205 15.10 2.36 -19.00
CA GLY A 205 14.77 1.05 -19.57
C GLY A 205 13.25 0.78 -19.66
N ILE A 206 12.91 -0.02 -20.64
CA ILE A 206 11.53 -0.28 -21.09
C ILE A 206 10.63 -0.88 -20.00
N ALA A 207 11.19 -1.76 -19.16
CA ALA A 207 10.43 -2.38 -18.07
C ALA A 207 10.04 -1.35 -17.02
N VAL A 208 10.94 -0.38 -16.74
CA VAL A 208 10.69 0.68 -15.75
C VAL A 208 9.74 1.72 -16.33
N THR A 209 10.03 2.25 -17.51
CA THR A 209 9.18 3.28 -18.14
C THR A 209 7.82 2.75 -18.53
N GLY A 210 7.74 1.55 -19.07
CA GLY A 210 6.48 0.92 -19.50
C GLY A 210 5.66 0.42 -18.31
N PHE A 211 6.16 -0.59 -17.59
CA PHE A 211 5.38 -1.28 -16.56
C PHE A 211 5.21 -0.41 -15.29
N PHE A 212 6.30 0.01 -14.68
CA PHE A 212 6.22 0.80 -13.46
C PHE A 212 5.68 2.21 -13.72
N GLY A 213 6.05 2.86 -14.84
CA GLY A 213 5.40 4.09 -15.29
C GLY A 213 3.90 3.88 -15.50
N GLY A 214 3.49 2.75 -16.08
CA GLY A 214 2.11 2.34 -16.29
C GLY A 214 1.30 2.11 -15.03
N LEU A 215 1.91 1.61 -13.94
CA LEU A 215 1.28 1.52 -12.62
C LEU A 215 0.94 2.90 -12.07
N ALA A 216 1.78 3.90 -12.28
CA ALA A 216 1.49 5.28 -11.90
C ALA A 216 0.42 5.89 -12.82
N SER A 217 0.69 5.92 -14.12
CA SER A 217 -0.26 6.42 -15.13
C SER A 217 0.02 5.83 -16.50
N SER A 218 -0.78 4.84 -16.89
CA SER A 218 -0.63 4.23 -18.22
C SER A 218 -0.88 5.21 -19.37
N THR A 219 -1.68 6.26 -19.17
CA THR A 219 -1.91 7.31 -20.16
C THR A 219 -0.72 8.26 -20.28
N ALA A 220 -0.05 8.57 -19.16
CA ALA A 220 1.17 9.37 -19.17
C ALA A 220 2.30 8.68 -19.95
N VAL A 221 2.44 7.36 -19.79
CA VAL A 221 3.40 6.57 -20.59
C VAL A 221 3.15 6.75 -22.08
N VAL A 222 1.88 6.70 -22.53
CA VAL A 222 1.56 6.95 -23.95
C VAL A 222 1.99 8.34 -24.38
N GLY A 223 1.74 9.37 -23.57
CA GLY A 223 2.19 10.74 -23.86
C GLY A 223 3.71 10.84 -24.02
N THR A 224 4.45 10.29 -23.05
CA THR A 224 5.93 10.25 -23.11
C THR A 224 6.43 9.50 -24.35
N MET A 225 5.83 8.35 -24.67
CA MET A 225 6.22 7.57 -25.86
C MET A 225 5.89 8.28 -27.16
N LEU A 226 4.79 9.03 -27.23
CA LEU A 226 4.45 9.86 -28.39
C LEU A 226 5.51 10.95 -28.63
N ASP A 227 5.92 11.62 -27.57
CA ASP A 227 6.95 12.67 -27.68
C ASP A 227 8.31 12.07 -28.02
N HIS A 228 8.62 10.90 -27.48
CA HIS A 228 9.86 10.18 -27.80
C HIS A 228 9.92 9.76 -29.27
N VAL A 229 8.86 9.18 -29.83
CA VAL A 229 8.78 8.79 -31.25
C VAL A 229 8.80 10.00 -32.17
N ARG A 230 8.25 11.16 -31.77
CA ARG A 230 8.37 12.41 -32.53
C ARG A 230 9.80 12.88 -32.67
N GLN A 231 10.62 12.69 -31.63
CA GLN A 231 12.04 13.09 -31.63
C GLN A 231 12.93 12.03 -32.27
N ARG A 232 12.59 10.73 -32.10
CA ARG A 232 13.36 9.57 -32.56
C ARG A 232 12.41 8.52 -33.17
N PRO A 233 12.09 8.61 -34.47
CA PRO A 233 11.20 7.64 -35.13
C PRO A 233 11.70 6.19 -35.08
N GLU A 234 13.02 5.98 -35.00
CA GLU A 234 13.66 4.67 -34.86
C GLU A 234 13.27 3.94 -33.55
N ALA A 235 12.92 4.69 -32.52
CA ALA A 235 12.49 4.14 -31.23
C ALA A 235 11.03 3.63 -31.21
N ALA A 236 10.35 3.55 -32.36
CA ALA A 236 8.97 3.13 -32.45
C ALA A 236 8.71 1.75 -31.81
N SER A 237 9.63 0.79 -31.94
CA SER A 237 9.51 -0.55 -31.34
C SER A 237 9.53 -0.49 -29.82
N TYR A 238 10.46 0.30 -29.25
CA TYR A 238 10.54 0.56 -27.83
C TYR A 238 9.24 1.19 -27.31
N ALA A 239 8.78 2.24 -27.98
CA ALA A 239 7.58 2.96 -27.58
C ALA A 239 6.31 2.08 -27.59
N VAL A 240 6.14 1.23 -28.61
CA VAL A 240 5.04 0.26 -28.67
C VAL A 240 5.11 -0.72 -27.51
N ALA A 241 6.30 -1.27 -27.24
CA ALA A 241 6.47 -2.21 -26.14
C ALA A 241 6.24 -1.55 -24.77
N ALA A 242 6.67 -0.30 -24.56
CA ALA A 242 6.40 0.47 -23.34
C ALA A 242 4.89 0.69 -23.14
N ILE A 243 4.13 0.99 -24.19
CA ILE A 243 2.67 1.12 -24.12
C ILE A 243 2.01 -0.21 -23.74
N LEU A 244 2.44 -1.32 -24.32
CA LEU A 244 1.93 -2.66 -23.97
C LEU A 244 2.23 -3.02 -22.51
N LEU A 245 3.43 -2.73 -22.03
CA LEU A 245 3.77 -2.93 -20.62
C LEU A 245 2.93 -2.04 -19.69
N ALA A 246 2.58 -0.83 -20.11
CA ALA A 246 1.66 0.03 -19.37
C ALA A 246 0.23 -0.53 -19.35
N ASP A 247 -0.22 -1.20 -20.41
CA ASP A 247 -1.50 -1.94 -20.43
C ASP A 247 -1.47 -3.16 -19.50
N ALA A 248 -0.34 -3.90 -19.47
CA ALA A 248 -0.14 -4.99 -18.52
C ALA A 248 -0.21 -4.50 -17.06
N ALA A 249 0.48 -3.41 -16.76
CA ALA A 249 0.47 -2.79 -15.43
C ALA A 249 -0.94 -2.35 -15.00
N MET A 250 -1.68 -1.75 -15.91
CA MET A 250 -3.08 -1.38 -15.68
C MET A 250 -3.96 -2.60 -15.39
N ALA A 251 -3.81 -3.70 -16.15
CA ALA A 251 -4.58 -4.92 -15.93
C ALA A 251 -4.24 -5.55 -14.58
N VAL A 252 -2.95 -5.60 -14.18
CA VAL A 252 -2.51 -6.06 -12.86
C VAL A 252 -3.13 -5.21 -11.75
N ARG A 253 -3.12 -3.87 -11.89
CA ARG A 253 -3.74 -2.98 -10.91
C ARG A 253 -5.25 -3.22 -10.78
N ASN A 254 -5.96 -3.34 -11.90
CA ASN A 254 -7.40 -3.59 -11.88
C ASN A 254 -7.71 -4.97 -11.25
N LEU A 255 -6.88 -5.98 -11.51
CA LEU A 255 -6.99 -7.30 -10.88
C LEU A 255 -6.74 -7.23 -9.37
N ALA A 256 -5.70 -6.51 -8.95
CA ALA A 256 -5.40 -6.31 -7.54
C ALA A 256 -6.56 -5.62 -6.80
N ILE A 257 -7.16 -4.58 -7.41
CA ILE A 257 -8.36 -3.91 -6.87
C ILE A 257 -9.52 -4.91 -6.77
N ALA A 258 -9.80 -5.67 -7.85
CA ALA A 258 -10.90 -6.62 -7.88
C ALA A 258 -10.78 -7.68 -6.77
N LEU A 259 -9.60 -8.21 -6.52
CA LEU A 259 -9.37 -9.28 -5.53
C LEU A 259 -9.23 -8.76 -4.10
N ALA A 260 -8.43 -7.70 -3.89
CA ALA A 260 -8.13 -7.20 -2.55
C ALA A 260 -9.38 -6.69 -1.80
N PHE A 261 -10.32 -6.11 -2.53
CA PHE A 261 -11.53 -5.55 -1.93
C PHE A 261 -12.73 -6.50 -1.93
N THR A 262 -12.60 -7.72 -2.45
CA THR A 262 -13.68 -8.72 -2.49
C THR A 262 -13.28 -10.04 -1.79
N ILE A 263 -12.41 -10.00 -0.80
CA ILE A 263 -11.87 -11.19 -0.11
C ILE A 263 -12.98 -12.12 0.41
N GLY A 264 -14.11 -11.57 0.89
CA GLY A 264 -15.25 -12.37 1.39
C GLY A 264 -16.08 -13.02 0.28
N SER A 265 -16.07 -12.46 -0.93
CA SER A 265 -16.77 -12.98 -2.13
C SER A 265 -15.96 -12.58 -3.37
N PRO A 266 -14.85 -13.29 -3.65
CA PRO A 266 -13.87 -12.84 -4.64
C PRO A 266 -14.44 -12.86 -6.07
N LEU A 267 -14.09 -11.83 -6.85
CA LEU A 267 -14.43 -11.73 -8.28
C LEU A 267 -13.50 -12.60 -9.14
N PHE A 268 -13.54 -13.91 -8.93
CA PHE A 268 -12.67 -14.87 -9.64
C PHE A 268 -12.81 -14.81 -11.16
N GLY A 269 -13.98 -14.47 -11.68
CA GLY A 269 -14.22 -14.29 -13.12
C GLY A 269 -13.34 -13.22 -13.78
N ALA A 270 -12.78 -12.27 -13.00
CA ALA A 270 -11.85 -11.27 -13.52
C ALA A 270 -10.41 -11.79 -13.68
N ILE A 271 -10.03 -12.89 -12.99
CA ILE A 271 -8.64 -13.37 -12.96
C ILE A 271 -8.16 -13.77 -14.34
N VAL A 272 -8.85 -14.68 -14.99
CA VAL A 272 -8.40 -15.25 -16.27
C VAL A 272 -8.29 -14.18 -17.36
N PRO A 273 -9.29 -13.31 -17.59
CA PRO A 273 -9.17 -12.26 -18.61
C PRO A 273 -8.09 -11.24 -18.32
N LEU A 274 -7.97 -10.74 -17.08
CA LEU A 274 -6.97 -9.74 -16.74
C LEU A 274 -5.55 -10.31 -16.71
N ALA A 275 -5.39 -11.57 -16.28
CA ALA A 275 -4.12 -12.27 -16.38
C ALA A 275 -3.75 -12.54 -17.84
N ALA A 276 -4.71 -12.89 -18.70
CA ALA A 276 -4.47 -13.09 -20.13
C ALA A 276 -4.03 -11.78 -20.82
N VAL A 277 -4.66 -10.64 -20.50
CA VAL A 277 -4.22 -9.32 -20.98
C VAL A 277 -2.80 -9.02 -20.49
N THR A 278 -2.53 -9.25 -19.22
CA THR A 278 -1.20 -9.01 -18.63
C THR A 278 -0.11 -9.83 -19.30
N LEU A 279 -0.32 -11.15 -19.37
CA LEU A 279 0.66 -12.07 -19.98
C LEU A 279 0.79 -11.85 -21.49
N GLY A 280 -0.30 -11.57 -22.17
CA GLY A 280 -0.30 -11.25 -23.59
C GLY A 280 0.48 -9.97 -23.88
N ALA A 281 0.24 -8.90 -23.13
CA ALA A 281 0.96 -7.64 -23.28
C ALA A 281 2.46 -7.78 -22.99
N ILE A 282 2.83 -8.48 -21.90
CA ILE A 282 4.23 -8.76 -21.55
C ILE A 282 4.89 -9.64 -22.64
N GLY A 283 4.21 -10.69 -23.09
CA GLY A 283 4.74 -11.59 -24.11
C GLY A 283 4.99 -10.90 -25.45
N ILE A 284 4.05 -10.06 -25.88
CA ILE A 284 4.22 -9.25 -27.10
C ILE A 284 5.34 -8.25 -26.91
N ALA A 285 5.38 -7.51 -25.81
CA ALA A 285 6.43 -6.54 -25.52
C ALA A 285 7.82 -7.21 -25.52
N ALA A 286 7.94 -8.40 -24.92
CA ALA A 286 9.21 -9.16 -24.89
C ALA A 286 9.75 -9.51 -26.28
N ILE A 287 8.85 -9.74 -27.25
CA ILE A 287 9.23 -10.12 -28.62
C ILE A 287 9.60 -8.89 -29.46
N ILE A 288 8.90 -7.76 -29.28
CA ILE A 288 9.02 -6.61 -30.18
C ILE A 288 9.92 -5.49 -29.64
N ALA A 289 10.28 -5.54 -28.35
CA ALA A 289 11.05 -4.49 -27.71
C ALA A 289 12.49 -4.43 -28.22
N ASP A 290 12.98 -3.22 -28.46
CA ASP A 290 14.41 -2.95 -28.48
C ASP A 290 14.86 -2.66 -27.04
N TRP A 291 15.51 -3.64 -26.43
CA TRP A 291 15.94 -3.60 -25.03
C TRP A 291 17.17 -2.69 -24.79
N ASN A 292 17.83 -2.21 -25.85
CA ASN A 292 19.01 -1.37 -25.75
C ASN A 292 18.67 0.12 -25.73
N GLU A 293 17.44 0.49 -26.08
CA GLU A 293 16.98 1.87 -26.02
C GLU A 293 16.66 2.26 -24.58
N GLU A 294 17.08 3.44 -24.16
CA GLU A 294 16.82 3.98 -22.83
C GLU A 294 16.05 5.29 -22.94
N VAL A 295 14.91 5.37 -22.27
CA VAL A 295 14.12 6.60 -22.11
C VAL A 295 14.01 6.91 -20.64
N GLU A 296 14.44 8.09 -20.24
CA GLU A 296 14.31 8.58 -18.87
C GLU A 296 12.89 9.10 -18.65
N MET A 297 12.17 8.58 -17.66
CA MET A 297 10.91 9.14 -17.21
C MET A 297 11.16 10.10 -16.05
N ASP A 298 10.77 11.35 -16.23
CA ASP A 298 10.59 12.25 -15.10
C ASP A 298 9.38 11.79 -14.29
N LEU A 299 9.67 11.19 -13.14
CA LEU A 299 8.65 10.87 -12.16
C LEU A 299 8.39 12.13 -11.36
N GLU A 300 7.24 12.74 -11.58
CA GLU A 300 6.70 13.72 -10.66
C GLU A 300 6.58 13.13 -9.26
N SER A 301 6.48 13.99 -8.23
CA SER A 301 6.34 13.63 -6.82
C SER A 301 5.53 12.33 -6.59
N PRO A 302 5.96 11.44 -5.68
CA PRO A 302 5.39 10.10 -5.50
C PRO A 302 3.90 10.13 -5.11
N PHE A 303 3.47 11.24 -4.53
CA PHE A 303 2.11 11.43 -4.06
C PHE A 303 1.77 12.92 -4.03
N SER A 304 0.58 13.25 -4.45
CA SER A 304 -0.01 14.58 -4.31
C SER A 304 -1.42 14.43 -3.72
N LEU A 305 -1.66 15.08 -2.58
CA LEU A 305 -2.98 15.16 -1.96
C LEU A 305 -4.05 15.63 -2.95
N ARG A 306 -3.70 16.60 -3.80
CA ARG A 306 -4.58 17.11 -4.85
C ARG A 306 -4.97 16.02 -5.85
N ASN A 307 -4.00 15.21 -6.28
CA ASN A 307 -4.25 14.12 -7.22
C ASN A 307 -5.07 13.00 -6.59
N ALA A 308 -4.80 12.65 -5.31
CA ALA A 308 -5.58 11.66 -4.59
C ALA A 308 -7.04 12.09 -4.36
N LEU A 309 -7.25 13.36 -3.96
CA LEU A 309 -8.60 13.92 -3.80
C LEU A 309 -9.31 14.06 -5.15
N GLY A 310 -8.59 14.46 -6.20
CA GLY A 310 -9.10 14.48 -7.58
C GLY A 310 -9.54 13.10 -8.05
N PHE A 311 -8.72 12.07 -7.81
CA PHE A 311 -9.10 10.68 -8.08
C PHE A 311 -10.34 10.28 -7.29
N GLY A 312 -10.39 10.57 -5.99
CA GLY A 312 -11.54 10.27 -5.14
C GLY A 312 -12.83 10.94 -5.61
N ALA A 313 -12.76 12.21 -6.05
CA ALA A 313 -13.90 12.94 -6.59
C ALA A 313 -14.41 12.34 -7.91
N ILE A 314 -13.49 12.04 -8.84
CA ILE A 314 -13.83 11.37 -10.12
C ILE A 314 -14.41 9.98 -9.84
N PHE A 315 -13.80 9.23 -8.94
CA PHE A 315 -14.28 7.92 -8.53
C PHE A 315 -15.69 7.97 -7.96
N LEU A 316 -15.96 8.88 -7.02
CA LEU A 316 -17.30 9.07 -6.43
C LEU A 316 -18.33 9.44 -7.51
N LEU A 317 -17.96 10.32 -8.44
CA LEU A 317 -18.81 10.69 -9.57
C LEU A 317 -19.14 9.46 -10.44
N ILE A 318 -18.16 8.60 -10.73
CA ILE A 318 -18.35 7.37 -11.49
C ILE A 318 -19.29 6.40 -10.74
N VAL A 319 -19.11 6.24 -9.41
CA VAL A 319 -19.99 5.39 -8.59
C VAL A 319 -21.44 5.87 -8.67
N VAL A 320 -21.65 7.17 -8.46
CA VAL A 320 -23.02 7.76 -8.49
C VAL A 320 -23.62 7.66 -9.89
N ALA A 321 -22.85 7.98 -10.94
CA ALA A 321 -23.33 7.89 -12.32
C ALA A 321 -23.64 6.44 -12.74
N GLY A 322 -22.78 5.49 -12.30
CA GLY A 322 -22.98 4.06 -12.59
C GLY A 322 -24.22 3.51 -11.90
N ALA A 323 -24.42 3.85 -10.62
CA ALA A 323 -25.61 3.43 -9.89
C ALA A 323 -26.88 4.06 -10.42
N PHE A 324 -26.82 5.33 -10.85
CA PHE A 324 -27.94 6.00 -11.52
C PHE A 324 -28.28 5.32 -12.85
N ALA A 325 -27.26 5.04 -13.66
CA ALA A 325 -27.45 4.36 -14.94
C ALA A 325 -28.03 2.94 -14.77
N GLU A 326 -27.57 2.20 -13.74
CA GLU A 326 -28.12 0.89 -13.38
C GLU A 326 -29.62 1.00 -13.01
N ALA A 327 -29.96 1.96 -12.14
CA ALA A 327 -31.32 2.11 -11.65
C ALA A 327 -32.34 2.50 -12.74
N TYR A 328 -31.94 3.33 -13.72
CA TYR A 328 -32.84 3.86 -14.75
C TYR A 328 -32.75 3.14 -16.09
N LEU A 329 -31.61 2.61 -16.43
CA LEU A 329 -31.32 1.96 -17.72
C LEU A 329 -30.96 0.47 -17.57
N GLY A 330 -30.96 -0.02 -16.34
CA GLY A 330 -30.56 -1.39 -16.01
C GLY A 330 -29.09 -1.67 -16.32
N THR A 331 -28.73 -2.94 -16.38
CA THR A 331 -27.37 -3.42 -16.58
C THR A 331 -26.69 -2.85 -17.83
N ALA A 332 -27.43 -2.59 -18.90
CA ALA A 332 -26.87 -1.97 -20.11
C ALA A 332 -26.39 -0.55 -19.86
N GLY A 333 -27.11 0.24 -19.03
CA GLY A 333 -26.69 1.58 -18.61
C GLY A 333 -25.42 1.54 -17.79
N PHE A 334 -25.30 0.57 -16.88
CA PHE A 334 -24.09 0.39 -16.09
C PHE A 334 -22.88 0.02 -16.96
N TYR A 335 -23.02 -0.89 -17.91
CA TYR A 335 -21.95 -1.24 -18.85
C TYR A 335 -21.51 -0.05 -19.70
N ALA A 336 -22.45 0.77 -20.17
CA ALA A 336 -22.12 2.00 -20.90
C ALA A 336 -21.31 2.96 -20.01
N THR A 337 -21.73 3.14 -18.76
CA THR A 337 -21.01 3.97 -17.80
C THR A 337 -19.61 3.43 -17.51
N ALA A 338 -19.46 2.12 -17.32
CA ALA A 338 -18.17 1.48 -17.11
C ALA A 338 -17.23 1.66 -18.32
N ALA A 339 -17.75 1.51 -19.53
CA ALA A 339 -17.00 1.72 -20.76
C ALA A 339 -16.55 3.19 -20.92
N LEU A 340 -17.45 4.15 -20.74
CA LEU A 340 -17.15 5.58 -20.83
C LEU A 340 -16.17 6.04 -19.73
N SER A 341 -16.38 5.57 -18.51
CA SER A 341 -15.50 5.86 -17.38
C SER A 341 -14.10 5.28 -17.57
N GLY A 342 -14.02 4.09 -18.19
CA GLY A 342 -12.77 3.42 -18.55
C GLY A 342 -11.88 4.24 -19.50
N LEU A 343 -12.49 5.08 -20.37
CA LEU A 343 -11.72 6.03 -21.21
C LEU A 343 -10.97 7.07 -20.37
N VAL A 344 -11.52 7.47 -19.23
CA VAL A 344 -10.94 8.47 -18.33
C VAL A 344 -10.05 7.80 -17.26
N SER A 345 -10.58 6.77 -16.60
CA SER A 345 -9.89 6.05 -15.52
C SER A 345 -10.41 4.62 -15.37
N SER A 346 -9.66 3.65 -15.87
CA SER A 346 -10.01 2.23 -15.68
C SER A 346 -9.98 1.81 -14.20
N ALA A 347 -9.07 2.40 -13.40
CA ALA A 347 -9.02 2.14 -11.95
C ALA A 347 -10.28 2.66 -11.26
N GLY A 348 -10.72 3.88 -11.58
CA GLY A 348 -11.96 4.45 -11.04
C GLY A 348 -13.19 3.62 -11.41
N ALA A 349 -13.29 3.18 -12.67
CA ALA A 349 -14.38 2.33 -13.13
C ALA A 349 -14.36 0.93 -12.47
N ALA A 350 -13.19 0.28 -12.40
CA ALA A 350 -13.03 -1.01 -11.72
C ALA A 350 -13.39 -0.92 -10.23
N THR A 351 -12.92 0.13 -9.57
CA THR A 351 -13.23 0.40 -8.17
C THR A 351 -14.72 0.61 -7.95
N SER A 352 -15.40 1.36 -8.85
CA SER A 352 -16.85 1.58 -8.83
C SER A 352 -17.62 0.26 -8.93
N ALA A 353 -17.24 -0.60 -9.88
CA ALA A 353 -17.86 -1.92 -10.04
C ALA A 353 -17.70 -2.77 -8.77
N VAL A 354 -16.53 -2.76 -8.16
CA VAL A 354 -16.23 -3.48 -6.89
C VAL A 354 -17.09 -2.95 -5.73
N VAL A 355 -17.22 -1.63 -5.57
CA VAL A 355 -18.05 -1.04 -4.51
C VAL A 355 -19.51 -1.44 -4.67
N LEU A 356 -20.06 -1.29 -5.86
CA LEU A 356 -21.47 -1.62 -6.15
C LEU A 356 -21.73 -3.14 -6.04
N TYR A 357 -20.75 -3.97 -6.33
CA TYR A 357 -20.82 -5.40 -6.06
C TYR A 357 -20.86 -5.71 -4.57
N ARG A 358 -20.00 -5.09 -3.77
CA ARG A 358 -19.96 -5.28 -2.31
C ARG A 358 -21.22 -4.83 -1.59
N THR A 359 -21.86 -3.77 -2.07
CA THR A 359 -23.15 -3.28 -1.53
C THR A 359 -24.35 -4.10 -2.02
N GLY A 360 -24.12 -5.15 -2.84
CA GLY A 360 -25.20 -6.00 -3.38
C GLY A 360 -26.00 -5.34 -4.51
N SER A 361 -25.58 -4.18 -4.99
CA SER A 361 -26.23 -3.48 -6.11
C SER A 361 -25.95 -4.16 -7.46
N LEU A 362 -24.84 -4.89 -7.57
CA LEU A 362 -24.46 -5.61 -8.78
C LEU A 362 -24.27 -7.09 -8.51
N SER A 363 -24.62 -7.93 -9.49
CA SER A 363 -24.23 -9.34 -9.48
C SER A 363 -22.75 -9.53 -9.80
N HIS A 364 -22.21 -10.71 -9.50
CA HIS A 364 -20.83 -11.10 -9.79
C HIS A 364 -20.48 -10.85 -11.27
N ASP A 365 -21.27 -11.38 -12.19
CA ASP A 365 -20.97 -11.32 -13.63
C ASP A 365 -21.04 -9.90 -14.17
N VAL A 366 -21.99 -9.09 -13.70
CA VAL A 366 -22.09 -7.67 -14.07
C VAL A 366 -20.86 -6.90 -13.63
N ALA A 367 -20.38 -7.13 -12.41
CA ALA A 367 -19.16 -6.48 -11.91
C ALA A 367 -17.92 -6.90 -12.70
N VAL A 368 -17.77 -8.19 -13.00
CA VAL A 368 -16.65 -8.71 -13.81
C VAL A 368 -16.66 -8.09 -15.21
N ILE A 369 -17.79 -8.14 -15.91
CA ILE A 369 -17.91 -7.58 -17.26
C ILE A 369 -17.62 -6.07 -17.24
N ALA A 370 -18.10 -5.34 -16.26
CA ALA A 370 -17.85 -3.90 -16.14
C ALA A 370 -16.35 -3.58 -15.97
N ILE A 371 -15.64 -4.34 -15.15
CA ILE A 371 -14.18 -4.19 -14.97
C ILE A 371 -13.45 -4.46 -16.30
N LEU A 372 -13.88 -5.48 -17.04
CA LEU A 372 -13.27 -5.84 -18.32
C LEU A 372 -13.59 -4.80 -19.41
N LEU A 373 -14.81 -4.28 -19.46
CA LEU A 373 -15.19 -3.19 -20.35
C LEU A 373 -14.39 -1.92 -20.07
N ALA A 374 -14.23 -1.55 -18.81
CA ALA A 374 -13.41 -0.40 -18.41
C ALA A 374 -11.94 -0.59 -18.81
N THR A 375 -11.41 -1.80 -18.64
CA THR A 375 -10.04 -2.14 -19.05
C THR A 375 -9.88 -2.07 -20.57
N ALA A 376 -10.80 -2.67 -21.33
CA ALA A 376 -10.79 -2.63 -22.79
C ALA A 376 -10.92 -1.20 -23.32
N SER A 377 -11.80 -0.39 -22.76
CA SER A 377 -11.96 1.03 -23.12
C SER A 377 -10.68 1.83 -22.87
N SER A 378 -9.99 1.56 -21.77
CA SER A 378 -8.70 2.19 -21.49
C SER A 378 -7.60 1.77 -22.46
N ILE A 379 -7.60 0.53 -22.93
CA ILE A 379 -6.69 0.07 -23.99
C ILE A 379 -7.00 0.79 -25.30
N VAL A 380 -8.28 0.94 -25.65
CA VAL A 380 -8.73 1.63 -26.87
C VAL A 380 -8.32 3.10 -26.86
N VAL A 381 -8.55 3.84 -25.78
CA VAL A 381 -8.20 5.27 -25.72
C VAL A 381 -6.71 5.50 -25.88
N LYS A 382 -5.86 4.62 -25.36
CA LYS A 382 -4.41 4.70 -25.55
C LYS A 382 -4.01 4.50 -27.00
N ALA A 383 -4.64 3.57 -27.69
CA ALA A 383 -4.43 3.41 -29.12
C ALA A 383 -4.91 4.63 -29.94
N LEU A 384 -6.03 5.24 -29.53
CA LEU A 384 -6.51 6.48 -30.16
C LEU A 384 -5.54 7.64 -29.93
N LEU A 385 -4.98 7.78 -28.72
CA LEU A 385 -3.94 8.75 -28.43
C LEU A 385 -2.68 8.49 -29.28
N ALA A 386 -2.22 7.26 -29.37
CA ALA A 386 -1.10 6.88 -30.21
C ALA A 386 -1.35 7.14 -31.71
N ALA A 387 -2.61 7.06 -32.14
CA ALA A 387 -3.00 7.39 -33.51
C ALA A 387 -2.79 8.86 -33.88
N SER A 388 -2.61 9.76 -32.91
CA SER A 388 -2.25 11.17 -33.14
C SER A 388 -0.77 11.36 -33.54
N SER A 389 0.05 10.33 -33.48
CA SER A 389 1.45 10.39 -33.93
C SER A 389 1.55 10.66 -35.43
N PRO A 390 2.50 11.47 -35.91
CA PRO A 390 2.79 11.61 -37.32
C PRO A 390 3.41 10.34 -37.93
N ASP A 391 4.08 9.50 -37.12
CA ASP A 391 4.72 8.29 -37.58
C ASP A 391 3.72 7.19 -37.94
N ARG A 392 3.74 6.75 -39.21
CA ARG A 392 2.78 5.77 -39.73
C ARG A 392 3.05 4.36 -39.22
N GLU A 393 4.30 4.01 -39.06
CA GLU A 393 4.69 2.66 -38.63
C GLU A 393 4.33 2.46 -37.17
N PHE A 394 4.63 3.44 -36.31
CA PHE A 394 4.22 3.44 -34.90
C PHE A 394 2.70 3.29 -34.75
N ARG A 395 1.92 4.13 -35.44
CA ARG A 395 0.44 4.03 -35.40
C ARG A 395 -0.06 2.64 -35.80
N ARG A 396 0.48 2.09 -36.90
CA ARG A 396 0.11 0.76 -37.38
C ARG A 396 0.44 -0.31 -36.38
N ARG A 397 1.64 -0.30 -35.79
CA ARG A 397 2.08 -1.28 -34.79
C ARG A 397 1.23 -1.21 -33.53
N VAL A 398 0.99 -0.02 -32.97
CA VAL A 398 0.10 0.16 -31.82
C VAL A 398 -1.30 -0.38 -32.14
N GLY A 399 -1.86 0.00 -33.28
CA GLY A 399 -3.20 -0.49 -33.68
C GLY A 399 -3.30 -2.00 -33.80
N ILE A 400 -2.32 -2.66 -34.41
CA ILE A 400 -2.29 -4.14 -34.54
C ILE A 400 -2.24 -4.79 -33.17
N TRP A 401 -1.30 -4.39 -32.30
CA TRP A 401 -1.10 -5.02 -31.01
C TRP A 401 -2.24 -4.72 -30.02
N THR A 402 -2.81 -3.52 -30.08
CA THR A 402 -4.07 -3.20 -29.38
C THR A 402 -5.18 -4.13 -29.82
N GLY A 403 -5.34 -4.34 -31.14
CA GLY A 403 -6.34 -5.28 -31.67
C GLY A 403 -6.14 -6.72 -31.16
N VAL A 404 -4.88 -7.18 -31.06
CA VAL A 404 -4.54 -8.49 -30.49
C VAL A 404 -4.91 -8.55 -29.00
N LEU A 405 -4.58 -7.52 -28.21
CA LEU A 405 -4.93 -7.49 -26.77
C LEU A 405 -6.44 -7.47 -26.55
N LEU A 406 -7.19 -6.71 -27.36
CA LEU A 406 -8.65 -6.72 -27.30
C LEU A 406 -9.24 -8.08 -27.67
N ALA A 407 -8.68 -8.77 -28.68
CA ALA A 407 -9.08 -10.11 -29.04
C ALA A 407 -8.81 -11.11 -27.89
N ILE A 408 -7.63 -11.03 -27.24
CA ILE A 408 -7.31 -11.82 -26.05
C ILE A 408 -8.32 -11.53 -24.93
N THR A 409 -8.67 -10.27 -24.69
CA THR A 409 -9.66 -9.88 -23.67
C THR A 409 -11.02 -10.51 -23.96
N VAL A 410 -11.51 -10.40 -25.19
CA VAL A 410 -12.82 -10.95 -25.59
C VAL A 410 -12.84 -12.47 -25.49
N ILE A 411 -11.82 -13.15 -26.02
CA ILE A 411 -11.73 -14.62 -26.02
C ILE A 411 -11.66 -15.15 -24.59
N SER A 412 -10.80 -14.57 -23.76
CA SER A 412 -10.65 -15.00 -22.37
C SER A 412 -11.88 -14.70 -21.52
N THR A 413 -12.59 -13.58 -21.78
CA THR A 413 -13.87 -13.27 -21.14
C THR A 413 -14.94 -14.26 -21.55
N ALA A 414 -15.07 -14.55 -22.85
CA ALA A 414 -16.03 -15.53 -23.34
C ALA A 414 -15.77 -16.93 -22.75
N ALA A 415 -14.51 -17.34 -22.68
CA ALA A 415 -14.14 -18.60 -22.06
C ALA A 415 -14.53 -18.66 -20.57
N THR A 416 -14.37 -17.55 -19.83
CA THR A 416 -14.71 -17.50 -18.38
C THR A 416 -16.21 -17.51 -18.14
N LEU A 417 -17.02 -16.97 -19.05
CA LEU A 417 -18.48 -16.93 -18.93
C LEU A 417 -19.16 -18.23 -19.39
N LEU A 418 -18.45 -19.10 -20.11
CA LEU A 418 -18.95 -20.39 -20.58
C LEU A 418 -18.70 -21.54 -19.62
N TYR A 419 -17.84 -21.36 -18.65
CA TYR A 419 -17.47 -22.32 -17.58
C TYR A 419 -17.81 -21.77 -16.19
#